data_ee1f6db52471053342fcd9445ca32456
#
_entry.id   ee1f6db52471053342fcd9445ca32456
#
_cell.length_a   1.000
_cell.length_b   1.000
_cell.length_c   1.000
_cell.angle_alpha   90.00
_cell.angle_beta   90.00
_cell.angle_gamma   90.00
#
_symmetry.space_group_name_H-M   'P 1'
#
loop_
_entity.id
_entity.type
_entity.pdbx_description
1 polymer ?
#
loop_
_entity_poly.entity_id
_entity_poly.type
_entity_poly.pdbx_seq_one_letter_code
_entity_poly.pdbx_strand_id
1 'polypeptide(L)'
;MRPSDLLRLIGLAAIWGASFLFMRIIAPELGTFPTAFFRVLFASMGLLAIVAVMRIRWDFRGKLKLCLILGTINSGVPFALYALAAQFLPTGYSAIFNATTPMMGVIIGALFFSETLTTAKMIGVLFGLSGVTLLTRTGPVAFDAQLLIGALACLGATACYGFGGFLTRRWINQHGGLSSELVAFGSQAGAVLCLLPLFVISLFVAPPDSWGDGTVWLSLLGLGIVCTAFAYILYFRLLADIGPVRTLTVTFIIPPFGVLWGALFLGEPLDWAYAYGGALIAVALWLVLKQAPATTAAPAPEATSDDPALAGIPEPAQTRSASCRSD
;
A
#
# COMPACT_ATOMS: atom_id res chain seq x y z
N MET A 1 -6.86 -11.89 -17.59
CA MET A 1 -6.95 -10.42 -17.35
C MET A 1 -7.39 -9.76 -18.64
N ARG A 2 -8.29 -8.79 -18.57
CA ARG A 2 -8.66 -7.96 -19.72
C ARG A 2 -7.49 -7.00 -20.02
N PRO A 3 -7.29 -6.55 -21.29
CA PRO A 3 -6.23 -5.58 -21.59
C PRO A 3 -6.32 -4.28 -20.76
N SER A 4 -7.54 -3.85 -20.44
CA SER A 4 -7.79 -2.69 -19.58
C SER A 4 -7.24 -2.87 -18.15
N ASP A 5 -7.33 -4.08 -17.60
CA ASP A 5 -6.85 -4.37 -16.24
C ASP A 5 -5.33 -4.40 -16.21
N LEU A 6 -4.70 -4.93 -17.27
CA LEU A 6 -3.25 -4.91 -17.41
C LEU A 6 -2.74 -3.46 -17.54
N LEU A 7 -3.40 -2.62 -18.33
CA LEU A 7 -3.05 -1.21 -18.47
C LEU A 7 -3.16 -0.47 -17.13
N ARG A 8 -4.23 -0.71 -16.37
CA ARG A 8 -4.42 -0.14 -15.03
C ARG A 8 -3.33 -0.62 -14.06
N LEU A 9 -2.94 -1.89 -14.12
CA LEU A 9 -1.89 -2.46 -13.27
C LEU A 9 -0.53 -1.84 -13.56
N ILE A 10 -0.18 -1.71 -14.84
CA ILE A 10 1.05 -1.06 -15.29
C ILE A 10 1.02 0.43 -14.91
N GLY A 11 -0.10 1.12 -15.15
CA GLY A 11 -0.28 2.52 -14.76
C GLY A 11 -0.12 2.74 -13.26
N LEU A 12 -0.70 1.87 -12.43
CA LEU A 12 -0.54 1.92 -10.98
C LEU A 12 0.92 1.71 -10.56
N ALA A 13 1.62 0.76 -11.18
CA ALA A 13 3.03 0.53 -10.91
C ALA A 13 3.91 1.72 -11.30
N ALA A 14 3.62 2.36 -12.44
CA ALA A 14 4.31 3.56 -12.89
C ALA A 14 4.09 4.73 -11.91
N ILE A 15 2.85 4.94 -11.46
CA ILE A 15 2.48 5.99 -10.50
C ILE A 15 3.17 5.73 -9.15
N TRP A 16 3.11 4.50 -8.63
CA TRP A 16 3.78 4.19 -7.36
C TRP A 16 5.31 4.21 -7.46
N GLY A 17 5.88 3.83 -8.61
CA GLY A 17 7.30 4.01 -8.90
C GLY A 17 7.71 5.49 -8.87
N ALA A 18 6.88 6.38 -9.43
CA ALA A 18 7.10 7.82 -9.42
C ALA A 18 7.03 8.43 -8.00
N SER A 19 6.38 7.77 -7.04
CA SER A 19 6.37 8.27 -5.66
C SER A 19 7.78 8.32 -5.04
N PHE A 20 8.66 7.38 -5.41
CA PHE A 20 10.06 7.39 -4.96
C PHE A 20 10.86 8.51 -5.62
N LEU A 21 10.61 8.79 -6.90
CA LEU A 21 11.18 9.95 -7.60
C LEU A 21 10.80 11.26 -6.91
N PHE A 22 9.50 11.48 -6.67
CA PHE A 22 9.05 12.70 -6.00
C PHE A 22 9.63 12.84 -4.59
N MET A 23 9.68 11.76 -3.81
CA MET A 23 10.32 11.81 -2.49
C MET A 23 11.82 12.15 -2.59
N ARG A 24 12.52 11.65 -3.61
CA ARG A 24 13.95 11.95 -3.86
C ARG A 24 14.17 13.42 -4.22
N ILE A 25 13.22 14.06 -4.89
CA ILE A 25 13.25 15.50 -5.21
C ILE A 25 12.98 16.34 -3.94
N ILE A 26 11.99 15.93 -3.15
CA ILE A 26 11.45 16.75 -2.06
C ILE A 26 12.27 16.62 -0.76
N ALA A 27 12.63 15.39 -0.38
CA ALA A 27 13.16 15.11 0.95
C ALA A 27 14.54 15.75 1.24
N PRO A 28 15.45 15.93 0.28
CA PRO A 28 16.68 16.69 0.50
C PRO A 28 16.44 18.16 0.83
N GLU A 29 15.38 18.77 0.26
CA GLU A 29 15.06 20.20 0.44
C GLU A 29 14.26 20.44 1.72
N LEU A 30 13.18 19.70 1.91
CA LEU A 30 12.23 19.93 3.02
C LEU A 30 12.55 19.10 4.27
N GLY A 31 13.38 18.07 4.15
CA GLY A 31 13.61 17.10 5.22
C GLY A 31 12.51 16.05 5.33
N THR A 32 12.71 15.14 6.28
CA THR A 32 11.89 13.92 6.48
C THR A 32 10.43 14.24 6.83
N PHE A 33 10.21 14.98 7.91
CA PHE A 33 8.87 15.17 8.46
C PHE A 33 7.99 16.12 7.64
N PRO A 34 8.48 17.25 7.12
CA PRO A 34 7.68 18.07 6.20
C PRO A 34 7.27 17.29 4.94
N THR A 35 8.19 16.53 4.32
CA THR A 35 7.89 15.70 3.14
C THR A 35 6.76 14.70 3.43
N ALA A 36 6.88 13.94 4.52
CA ALA A 36 5.87 12.95 4.90
C ALA A 36 4.53 13.60 5.27
N PHE A 37 4.56 14.70 6.02
CA PHE A 37 3.37 15.43 6.45
C PHE A 37 2.58 16.00 5.27
N PHE A 38 3.22 16.75 4.38
CA PHE A 38 2.53 17.32 3.22
C PHE A 38 2.03 16.24 2.26
N ARG A 39 2.75 15.13 2.12
CA ARG A 39 2.27 13.97 1.36
C ARG A 39 0.91 13.49 1.85
N VAL A 40 0.78 13.22 3.16
CA VAL A 40 -0.47 12.69 3.72
C VAL A 40 -1.56 13.75 3.82
N LEU A 41 -1.19 15.03 4.01
CA LEU A 41 -2.12 16.14 3.99
C LEU A 41 -2.79 16.29 2.63
N PHE A 42 -2.02 16.37 1.53
CA PHE A 42 -2.56 16.47 0.18
C PHE A 42 -3.31 15.19 -0.22
N ALA A 43 -2.84 14.02 0.21
CA ALA A 43 -3.58 12.77 0.01
C ALA A 43 -4.93 12.77 0.72
N SER A 44 -4.99 13.24 1.98
CA SER A 44 -6.24 13.37 2.72
C SER A 44 -7.21 14.34 2.05
N MET A 45 -6.71 15.50 1.59
CA MET A 45 -7.53 16.48 0.85
C MET A 45 -8.07 15.89 -0.46
N GLY A 46 -7.22 15.19 -1.22
CA GLY A 46 -7.63 14.51 -2.45
C GLY A 46 -8.68 13.43 -2.20
N LEU A 47 -8.49 12.58 -1.18
CA LEU A 47 -9.46 11.55 -0.81
C LEU A 47 -10.77 12.14 -0.27
N LEU A 48 -10.70 13.23 0.49
CA LEU A 48 -11.87 13.96 0.95
C LEU A 48 -12.70 14.45 -0.25
N ALA A 49 -12.05 15.07 -1.23
CA ALA A 49 -12.70 15.51 -2.47
C ALA A 49 -13.34 14.32 -3.22
N ILE A 50 -12.64 13.19 -3.31
CA ILE A 50 -13.16 11.98 -3.95
C ILE A 50 -14.40 11.46 -3.22
N VAL A 51 -14.36 11.32 -1.89
CA VAL A 51 -15.50 10.86 -1.07
C VAL A 51 -16.70 11.79 -1.26
N ALA A 52 -16.45 13.11 -1.31
CA ALA A 52 -17.50 14.11 -1.54
C ALA A 52 -18.11 14.02 -2.94
N VAL A 53 -17.29 13.95 -4.00
CA VAL A 53 -17.73 13.85 -5.39
C VAL A 53 -18.48 12.53 -5.67
N MET A 54 -17.97 11.42 -5.12
CA MET A 54 -18.63 10.11 -5.25
C MET A 54 -19.85 9.96 -4.32
N ARG A 55 -20.15 10.97 -3.49
CA ARG A 55 -21.26 10.97 -2.52
C ARG A 55 -21.27 9.73 -1.62
N ILE A 56 -20.10 9.29 -1.20
CA ILE A 56 -19.95 8.14 -0.30
C ILE A 56 -20.51 8.51 1.08
N ARG A 57 -21.36 7.66 1.64
CA ARG A 57 -21.91 7.87 2.98
C ARG A 57 -20.81 7.84 4.03
N TRP A 58 -20.75 8.84 4.90
CA TRP A 58 -19.81 8.96 6.02
C TRP A 58 -20.19 8.03 7.18
N ASP A 59 -20.17 6.73 6.91
CA ASP A 59 -20.49 5.74 7.93
C ASP A 59 -19.29 4.83 8.16
N PHE A 60 -18.50 5.15 9.17
CA PHE A 60 -17.37 4.34 9.62
C PHE A 60 -17.77 3.14 10.48
N ARG A 61 -19.07 2.94 10.76
CA ARG A 61 -19.58 1.85 11.59
C ARG A 61 -18.80 1.68 12.90
N GLY A 62 -18.48 2.79 13.58
CA GLY A 62 -17.68 2.82 14.81
C GLY A 62 -16.16 2.53 14.64
N LYS A 63 -15.65 2.33 13.42
CA LYS A 63 -14.26 1.93 13.17
C LYS A 63 -13.32 3.10 12.85
N LEU A 64 -13.76 4.35 12.95
CA LEU A 64 -12.92 5.51 12.65
C LEU A 64 -11.60 5.47 13.44
N LYS A 65 -11.65 5.20 14.76
CA LYS A 65 -10.45 5.09 15.60
C LYS A 65 -9.46 4.04 15.08
N LEU A 66 -9.97 2.89 14.60
CA LEU A 66 -9.13 1.84 14.04
C LEU A 66 -8.50 2.28 12.71
N CYS A 67 -9.25 2.98 11.85
CA CYS A 67 -8.71 3.56 10.61
C CYS A 67 -7.61 4.59 10.91
N LEU A 68 -7.79 5.45 11.93
CA LEU A 68 -6.77 6.42 12.34
C LEU A 68 -5.48 5.74 12.81
N ILE A 69 -5.58 4.69 13.65
CA ILE A 69 -4.42 3.90 14.11
C ILE A 69 -3.75 3.19 12.93
N LEU A 70 -4.54 2.57 12.05
CA LEU A 70 -4.02 1.95 10.83
C LEU A 70 -3.27 2.97 9.95
N GLY A 71 -3.75 4.21 9.91
CA GLY A 71 -3.08 5.30 9.19
C GLY A 71 -1.68 5.61 9.72
N THR A 72 -1.51 5.61 11.04
CA THR A 72 -0.20 5.76 11.66
C THR A 72 0.76 4.66 11.20
N ILE A 73 0.29 3.39 11.19
CA ILE A 73 1.12 2.21 10.88
C ILE A 73 1.33 2.06 9.37
N ASN A 74 0.30 2.27 8.53
CA ASN A 74 0.36 2.02 7.09
C ASN A 74 0.78 3.24 6.25
N SER A 75 0.79 4.44 6.83
CA SER A 75 1.08 5.66 6.07
C SER A 75 2.00 6.60 6.84
N GLY A 76 1.68 6.98 8.07
CA GLY A 76 2.47 7.97 8.83
C GLY A 76 3.93 7.55 9.01
N VAL A 77 4.15 6.45 9.73
CA VAL A 77 5.49 5.93 9.99
C VAL A 77 6.22 5.52 8.71
N PRO A 78 5.64 4.67 7.82
CA PRO A 78 6.38 4.26 6.63
C PRO A 78 6.67 5.40 5.67
N PHE A 79 5.82 6.40 5.52
CA PHE A 79 6.11 7.53 4.64
C PHE A 79 7.22 8.43 5.19
N ALA A 80 7.29 8.61 6.53
CA ALA A 80 8.44 9.27 7.16
C ALA A 80 9.73 8.47 6.94
N LEU A 81 9.70 7.15 7.10
CA LEU A 81 10.86 6.29 6.85
C LEU A 81 11.32 6.33 5.38
N TYR A 82 10.40 6.33 4.42
CA TYR A 82 10.76 6.50 3.00
C TYR A 82 11.25 7.92 2.69
N ALA A 83 10.72 8.96 3.31
CA ALA A 83 11.24 10.31 3.18
C ALA A 83 12.66 10.43 3.76
N LEU A 84 12.92 9.76 4.88
CA LEU A 84 14.29 9.64 5.43
C LEU A 84 15.22 8.90 4.46
N ALA A 85 14.79 7.76 3.94
CA ALA A 85 15.57 6.98 2.98
C ALA A 85 15.89 7.77 1.71
N ALA A 86 14.94 8.56 1.21
CA ALA A 86 15.09 9.36 -0.01
C ALA A 86 16.14 10.48 0.10
N GLN A 87 16.58 10.85 1.30
CA GLN A 87 17.71 11.76 1.48
C GLN A 87 19.04 11.11 1.11
N PHE A 88 19.15 9.80 1.28
CA PHE A 88 20.40 9.06 1.15
C PHE A 88 20.42 8.10 -0.05
N LEU A 89 19.26 7.54 -0.41
CA LEU A 89 19.17 6.49 -1.42
C LEU A 89 18.65 7.02 -2.76
N PRO A 90 19.18 6.52 -3.87
CA PRO A 90 18.59 6.69 -5.19
C PRO A 90 17.16 6.14 -5.25
N THR A 91 16.38 6.67 -6.20
CA THR A 91 14.98 6.28 -6.45
C THR A 91 14.82 4.77 -6.63
N GLY A 92 15.70 4.16 -7.44
CA GLY A 92 15.69 2.73 -7.72
C GLY A 92 15.91 1.85 -6.48
N TYR A 93 16.78 2.26 -5.54
CA TYR A 93 16.98 1.54 -4.28
C TYR A 93 15.69 1.47 -3.46
N SER A 94 15.07 2.62 -3.22
CA SER A 94 13.83 2.68 -2.42
C SER A 94 12.71 1.86 -3.05
N ALA A 95 12.59 1.87 -4.39
CA ALA A 95 11.61 1.08 -5.11
C ALA A 95 11.88 -0.44 -5.01
N ILE A 96 13.14 -0.88 -5.10
CA ILE A 96 13.53 -2.29 -4.95
C ILE A 96 13.33 -2.74 -3.50
N PHE A 97 13.74 -1.95 -2.50
CA PHE A 97 13.46 -2.26 -1.10
C PHE A 97 11.96 -2.37 -0.82
N ASN A 98 11.13 -1.54 -1.43
CA ASN A 98 9.68 -1.63 -1.27
C ASN A 98 9.12 -2.98 -1.74
N ALA A 99 9.72 -3.63 -2.73
CA ALA A 99 9.32 -4.96 -3.17
C ALA A 99 9.56 -6.06 -2.12
N THR A 100 10.29 -5.80 -1.04
CA THR A 100 10.44 -6.73 0.09
C THR A 100 9.21 -6.78 1.02
N THR A 101 8.19 -5.94 0.79
CA THR A 101 6.98 -5.86 1.63
C THR A 101 6.32 -7.24 1.90
N PRO A 102 6.07 -8.11 0.92
CA PRO A 102 5.50 -9.43 1.19
C PRO A 102 6.41 -10.34 2.01
N MET A 103 7.73 -10.21 1.85
CA MET A 103 8.71 -10.94 2.66
C MET A 103 8.63 -10.48 4.13
N MET A 104 8.58 -9.17 4.38
CA MET A 104 8.36 -8.63 5.73
C MET A 104 7.01 -9.06 6.30
N GLY A 105 5.97 -9.17 5.47
CA GLY A 105 4.68 -9.74 5.85
C GLY A 105 4.81 -11.18 6.35
N VAL A 106 5.61 -12.03 5.70
CA VAL A 106 5.88 -13.42 6.15
C VAL A 106 6.58 -13.44 7.51
N ILE A 107 7.63 -12.63 7.67
CA ILE A 107 8.39 -12.55 8.92
C ILE A 107 7.47 -12.09 10.08
N ILE A 108 6.74 -11.01 9.88
CA ILE A 108 5.83 -10.45 10.88
C ILE A 108 4.66 -11.39 11.16
N GLY A 109 4.11 -12.04 10.13
CA GLY A 109 3.05 -13.04 10.28
C GLY A 109 3.48 -14.18 11.19
N ALA A 110 4.68 -14.69 11.01
CA ALA A 110 5.24 -15.75 11.85
C ALA A 110 5.53 -15.30 13.29
N LEU A 111 6.11 -14.09 13.45
CA LEU A 111 6.53 -13.62 14.78
C LEU A 111 5.36 -13.17 15.66
N PHE A 112 4.33 -12.52 15.08
CA PHE A 112 3.29 -11.83 15.85
C PHE A 112 1.88 -12.39 15.63
N PHE A 113 1.65 -13.14 14.55
CA PHE A 113 0.30 -13.59 14.16
C PHE A 113 0.19 -15.11 14.02
N SER A 114 1.17 -15.87 14.49
CA SER A 114 1.22 -17.34 14.47
C SER A 114 0.99 -17.94 13.08
N GLU A 115 1.38 -17.22 12.01
CA GLU A 115 1.32 -17.73 10.65
C GLU A 115 2.41 -18.82 10.46
N THR A 116 2.04 -19.89 9.76
CA THR A 116 2.97 -20.99 9.50
C THR A 116 4.05 -20.61 8.49
N LEU A 117 5.30 -20.87 8.86
CA LEU A 117 6.44 -20.74 7.96
C LEU A 117 6.60 -22.04 7.16
N THR A 118 6.25 -22.00 5.89
CA THR A 118 6.55 -23.09 4.96
C THR A 118 8.00 -22.97 4.48
N THR A 119 8.60 -24.09 4.05
CA THR A 119 9.96 -24.12 3.50
C THR A 119 10.14 -23.13 2.35
N ALA A 120 9.15 -22.99 1.48
CA ALA A 120 9.23 -22.04 0.36
C ALA A 120 9.18 -20.57 0.83
N LYS A 121 8.39 -20.26 1.87
CA LYS A 121 8.42 -18.91 2.49
C LYS A 121 9.79 -18.61 3.10
N MET A 122 10.40 -19.58 3.79
CA MET A 122 11.75 -19.43 4.34
C MET A 122 12.81 -19.21 3.26
N ILE A 123 12.79 -20.03 2.20
CA ILE A 123 13.69 -19.85 1.06
C ILE A 123 13.46 -18.49 0.40
N GLY A 124 12.20 -18.06 0.24
CA GLY A 124 11.86 -16.73 -0.28
C GLY A 124 12.45 -15.61 0.56
N VAL A 125 12.35 -15.68 1.89
CA VAL A 125 12.95 -14.69 2.80
C VAL A 125 14.48 -14.66 2.63
N LEU A 126 15.15 -15.80 2.52
CA LEU A 126 16.60 -15.87 2.30
C LEU A 126 17.01 -15.23 0.96
N PHE A 127 16.29 -15.54 -0.12
CA PHE A 127 16.52 -14.90 -1.43
C PHE A 127 16.33 -13.37 -1.37
N GLY A 128 15.28 -12.91 -0.68
CA GLY A 128 15.03 -11.48 -0.52
C GLY A 128 16.13 -10.77 0.26
N LEU A 129 16.58 -11.34 1.36
CA LEU A 129 17.71 -10.81 2.14
C LEU A 129 19.02 -10.82 1.35
N SER A 130 19.26 -11.88 0.55
CA SER A 130 20.42 -11.95 -0.35
C SER A 130 20.35 -10.85 -1.41
N GLY A 131 19.18 -10.59 -2.00
CA GLY A 131 18.97 -9.52 -2.98
C GLY A 131 19.22 -8.13 -2.38
N VAL A 132 18.71 -7.87 -1.18
CA VAL A 132 18.98 -6.64 -0.42
C VAL A 132 20.47 -6.48 -0.15
N THR A 133 21.14 -7.54 0.33
CA THR A 133 22.57 -7.53 0.62
C THR A 133 23.40 -7.29 -0.63
N LEU A 134 23.06 -7.95 -1.74
CA LEU A 134 23.75 -7.77 -3.01
C LEU A 134 23.62 -6.31 -3.50
N LEU A 135 22.41 -5.76 -3.51
CA LEU A 135 22.18 -4.38 -3.92
C LEU A 135 22.97 -3.38 -3.05
N THR A 136 22.97 -3.57 -1.72
CA THR A 136 23.67 -2.65 -0.81
C THR A 136 25.18 -2.76 -0.89
N ARG A 137 25.73 -3.92 -1.27
CA ARG A 137 27.18 -4.15 -1.36
C ARG A 137 27.79 -3.83 -2.69
N THR A 138 27.05 -4.04 -3.79
CA THR A 138 27.60 -3.95 -5.16
C THR A 138 26.94 -2.85 -6.00
N GLY A 139 25.96 -2.14 -5.46
CA GLY A 139 25.27 -1.08 -6.18
C GLY A 139 26.10 0.22 -6.29
N PRO A 140 25.59 1.21 -7.04
CA PRO A 140 26.33 2.43 -7.36
C PRO A 140 26.54 3.40 -6.17
N VAL A 141 25.98 3.10 -5.01
CA VAL A 141 26.13 3.91 -3.79
C VAL A 141 27.19 3.30 -2.90
N ALA A 142 28.13 4.13 -2.39
CA ALA A 142 29.15 3.67 -1.46
C ALA A 142 28.53 3.02 -0.21
N PHE A 143 29.15 1.91 0.25
CA PHE A 143 28.70 1.23 1.45
C PHE A 143 29.17 2.00 2.69
N ASP A 144 28.32 2.88 3.19
CA ASP A 144 28.55 3.74 4.35
C ASP A 144 27.36 3.74 5.33
N ALA A 145 27.45 4.57 6.37
CA ALA A 145 26.38 4.71 7.36
C ALA A 145 25.08 5.28 6.78
N GLN A 146 25.17 6.16 5.77
CA GLN A 146 24.01 6.79 5.13
C GLN A 146 23.21 5.76 4.33
N LEU A 147 23.90 4.93 3.54
CA LEU A 147 23.29 3.79 2.85
C LEU A 147 22.56 2.87 3.82
N LEU A 148 23.22 2.51 4.95
CA LEU A 148 22.62 1.64 5.95
C LEU A 148 21.38 2.26 6.62
N ILE A 149 21.42 3.53 6.97
CA ILE A 149 20.26 4.27 7.51
C ILE A 149 19.11 4.22 6.53
N GLY A 150 19.35 4.54 5.26
CA GLY A 150 18.35 4.52 4.21
C GLY A 150 17.76 3.11 3.97
N ALA A 151 18.62 2.09 3.91
CA ALA A 151 18.19 0.70 3.74
C ALA A 151 17.34 0.22 4.93
N LEU A 152 17.76 0.48 6.16
CA LEU A 152 17.00 0.13 7.38
C LEU A 152 15.69 0.90 7.45
N ALA A 153 15.65 2.15 7.04
CA ALA A 153 14.42 2.93 6.95
C ALA A 153 13.44 2.30 5.94
N CYS A 154 13.89 1.90 4.75
CA CYS A 154 13.05 1.19 3.78
C CYS A 154 12.52 -0.13 4.33
N LEU A 155 13.39 -0.96 4.97
CA LEU A 155 12.97 -2.23 5.57
C LEU A 155 11.99 -2.02 6.73
N GLY A 156 12.19 -0.99 7.54
CA GLY A 156 11.25 -0.58 8.59
C GLY A 156 9.89 -0.18 8.01
N ALA A 157 9.87 0.57 6.90
CA ALA A 157 8.64 0.94 6.21
C ALA A 157 7.89 -0.29 5.67
N THR A 158 8.59 -1.25 5.04
CA THR A 158 7.98 -2.49 4.55
C THR A 158 7.49 -3.39 5.69
N ALA A 159 8.17 -3.38 6.85
CA ALA A 159 7.69 -4.03 8.06
C ALA A 159 6.38 -3.42 8.56
N CYS A 160 6.26 -2.08 8.56
CA CYS A 160 5.01 -1.40 8.90
C CYS A 160 3.88 -1.81 7.96
N TYR A 161 4.12 -1.92 6.65
CA TYR A 161 3.11 -2.40 5.69
C TYR A 161 2.70 -3.85 5.96
N GLY A 162 3.66 -4.73 6.26
CA GLY A 162 3.38 -6.11 6.65
C GLY A 162 2.48 -6.17 7.88
N PHE A 163 2.85 -5.48 8.95
CA PHE A 163 2.09 -5.42 10.21
C PHE A 163 0.71 -4.82 10.02
N GLY A 164 0.62 -3.67 9.33
CA GLY A 164 -0.61 -2.98 9.04
C GLY A 164 -1.58 -3.80 8.18
N GLY A 165 -1.07 -4.62 7.26
CA GLY A 165 -1.88 -5.56 6.47
C GLY A 165 -2.62 -6.57 7.34
N PHE A 166 -1.96 -7.18 8.33
CA PHE A 166 -2.59 -8.09 9.29
C PHE A 166 -3.62 -7.39 10.16
N LEU A 167 -3.30 -6.17 10.66
CA LEU A 167 -4.25 -5.40 11.46
C LEU A 167 -5.47 -4.97 10.63
N THR A 168 -5.29 -4.55 9.39
CA THR A 168 -6.41 -4.19 8.49
C THR A 168 -7.33 -5.38 8.28
N ARG A 169 -6.77 -6.57 8.01
CA ARG A 169 -7.55 -7.81 7.90
C ARG A 169 -8.32 -8.09 9.18
N ARG A 170 -7.65 -8.04 10.34
CA ARG A 170 -8.24 -8.38 11.63
C ARG A 170 -9.28 -7.36 12.10
N TRP A 171 -8.99 -6.06 11.98
CA TRP A 171 -9.84 -5.02 12.59
C TRP A 171 -10.96 -4.54 11.67
N ILE A 172 -10.72 -4.55 10.36
CA ILE A 172 -11.68 -4.01 9.39
C ILE A 172 -12.40 -5.13 8.65
N ASN A 173 -11.66 -6.01 7.95
CA ASN A 173 -12.27 -6.96 7.01
C ASN A 173 -13.06 -8.06 7.73
N GLN A 174 -12.52 -8.61 8.83
CA GLN A 174 -13.17 -9.68 9.60
C GLN A 174 -14.36 -9.19 10.44
N HIS A 175 -14.55 -7.89 10.58
CA HIS A 175 -15.66 -7.30 11.37
C HIS A 175 -16.67 -6.56 10.47
N GLY A 176 -17.03 -7.11 9.33
CA GLY A 176 -18.06 -6.57 8.43
C GLY A 176 -17.57 -5.46 7.50
N GLY A 177 -16.25 -5.31 7.33
CA GLY A 177 -15.65 -4.41 6.35
C GLY A 177 -16.00 -2.92 6.49
N LEU A 178 -15.45 -2.12 5.60
CA LEU A 178 -15.80 -0.72 5.32
C LEU A 178 -15.58 -0.50 3.82
N SER A 179 -16.17 0.56 3.27
CA SER A 179 -15.80 0.98 1.93
C SER A 179 -14.30 1.33 1.88
N SER A 180 -13.66 0.97 0.80
CA SER A 180 -12.21 1.14 0.62
C SER A 180 -11.78 2.60 0.71
N GLU A 181 -12.64 3.50 0.23
CA GLU A 181 -12.43 4.95 0.22
C GLU A 181 -12.44 5.52 1.63
N LEU A 182 -13.35 5.05 2.49
CA LEU A 182 -13.39 5.46 3.90
C LEU A 182 -12.19 4.92 4.67
N VAL A 183 -11.75 3.68 4.40
CA VAL A 183 -10.51 3.13 4.98
C VAL A 183 -9.32 3.97 4.54
N ALA A 184 -9.21 4.30 3.24
CA ALA A 184 -8.14 5.13 2.72
C ALA A 184 -8.15 6.52 3.35
N PHE A 185 -9.30 7.21 3.35
CA PHE A 185 -9.42 8.54 3.95
C PHE A 185 -9.09 8.52 5.44
N GLY A 186 -9.71 7.61 6.22
CA GLY A 186 -9.46 7.47 7.65
C GLY A 186 -7.99 7.16 7.96
N SER A 187 -7.33 6.34 7.13
CA SER A 187 -5.90 6.06 7.26
C SER A 187 -5.06 7.30 6.98
N GLN A 188 -5.32 8.06 5.90
CA GLN A 188 -4.55 9.27 5.64
C GLN A 188 -4.80 10.35 6.71
N ALA A 189 -6.03 10.51 7.19
CA ALA A 189 -6.34 11.41 8.31
C ALA A 189 -5.58 11.01 9.59
N GLY A 190 -5.50 9.72 9.89
CA GLY A 190 -4.70 9.21 11.02
C GLY A 190 -3.20 9.48 10.84
N ALA A 191 -2.68 9.35 9.63
CA ALA A 191 -1.30 9.69 9.32
C ALA A 191 -1.02 11.19 9.48
N VAL A 192 -1.96 12.07 9.08
CA VAL A 192 -1.87 13.53 9.31
C VAL A 192 -1.78 13.81 10.80
N LEU A 193 -2.68 13.23 11.62
CA LEU A 193 -2.67 13.44 13.07
C LEU A 193 -1.38 12.93 13.73
N CYS A 194 -0.84 11.82 13.26
CA CYS A 194 0.43 11.27 13.74
C CYS A 194 1.63 12.15 13.37
N LEU A 195 1.69 12.63 12.13
CA LEU A 195 2.84 13.38 11.62
C LEU A 195 2.80 14.87 11.97
N LEU A 196 1.63 15.44 12.27
CA LEU A 196 1.49 16.85 12.61
C LEU A 196 2.41 17.27 13.77
N PRO A 197 2.43 16.61 14.94
CA PRO A 197 3.32 16.98 16.03
C PRO A 197 4.81 16.85 15.64
N LEU A 198 5.18 15.81 14.89
CA LEU A 198 6.55 15.60 14.42
C LEU A 198 6.97 16.69 13.41
N PHE A 199 6.06 17.07 12.52
CA PHE A 199 6.25 18.18 11.59
C PHE A 199 6.47 19.49 12.36
N VAL A 200 5.58 19.80 13.32
CA VAL A 200 5.72 21.03 14.12
C VAL A 200 7.04 21.04 14.91
N ILE A 201 7.39 19.93 15.56
CA ILE A 201 8.67 19.81 16.28
C ILE A 201 9.85 20.01 15.32
N SER A 202 9.81 19.45 14.12
CA SER A 202 10.90 19.57 13.14
C SER A 202 11.16 21.02 12.72
N LEU A 203 10.14 21.88 12.73
CA LEU A 203 10.30 23.30 12.41
C LEU A 203 11.14 24.08 13.45
N PHE A 204 11.24 23.57 14.68
CA PHE A 204 12.03 24.19 15.74
C PHE A 204 13.40 23.52 15.92
N VAL A 205 13.50 22.22 15.66
CA VAL A 205 14.73 21.43 15.90
C VAL A 205 15.64 21.38 14.67
N ALA A 206 15.04 21.21 13.50
CA ALA A 206 15.74 21.10 12.21
C ALA A 206 14.84 21.68 11.11
N PRO A 207 14.66 23.02 11.10
CA PRO A 207 13.85 23.66 10.06
C PRO A 207 14.46 23.41 8.68
N PRO A 208 13.65 23.33 7.63
CA PRO A 208 14.16 23.29 6.26
C PRO A 208 14.99 24.57 5.98
N ASP A 209 16.13 24.41 5.31
CA ASP A 209 16.95 25.54 4.88
C ASP A 209 16.21 26.43 3.87
N SER A 210 15.36 25.83 3.07
CA SER A 210 14.41 26.49 2.17
C SER A 210 13.10 25.71 2.09
N TRP A 211 12.03 26.40 1.73
CA TRP A 211 10.74 25.75 1.45
C TRP A 211 10.64 25.23 0.00
N GLY A 212 11.77 25.16 -0.69
CA GLY A 212 11.86 24.71 -2.06
C GLY A 212 11.21 25.66 -3.08
N ASP A 213 11.35 25.33 -4.32
CA ASP A 213 10.77 26.05 -5.45
C ASP A 213 9.44 25.45 -5.94
N GLY A 214 8.96 25.92 -7.09
CA GLY A 214 7.76 25.38 -7.73
C GLY A 214 7.86 23.88 -8.05
N THR A 215 9.07 23.36 -8.32
CA THR A 215 9.30 21.95 -8.64
C THR A 215 9.04 21.08 -7.41
N VAL A 216 9.50 21.51 -6.24
CA VAL A 216 9.26 20.82 -4.96
C VAL A 216 7.77 20.75 -4.64
N TRP A 217 7.06 21.87 -4.77
CA TRP A 217 5.62 21.92 -4.47
C TRP A 217 4.77 21.16 -5.49
N LEU A 218 5.10 21.19 -6.79
CA LEU A 218 4.46 20.37 -7.80
C LEU A 218 4.72 18.88 -7.55
N SER A 219 5.94 18.54 -7.13
CA SER A 219 6.29 17.16 -6.74
C SER A 219 5.49 16.71 -5.51
N LEU A 220 5.29 17.57 -4.52
CA LEU A 220 4.45 17.30 -3.35
C LEU A 220 2.98 17.06 -3.73
N LEU A 221 2.43 17.89 -4.63
CA LEU A 221 1.07 17.70 -5.14
C LEU A 221 0.97 16.39 -5.92
N GLY A 222 1.94 16.08 -6.78
CA GLY A 222 2.03 14.82 -7.49
C GLY A 222 2.10 13.63 -6.54
N LEU A 223 2.93 13.72 -5.50
CA LEU A 223 3.11 12.68 -4.49
C LEU A 223 1.83 12.43 -3.67
N GLY A 224 1.17 13.47 -3.19
CA GLY A 224 -0.04 13.37 -2.37
C GLY A 224 -1.28 13.04 -3.19
N ILE A 225 -1.55 13.77 -4.27
CA ILE A 225 -2.79 13.62 -5.04
C ILE A 225 -2.69 12.46 -6.02
N VAL A 226 -1.64 12.42 -6.86
CA VAL A 226 -1.55 11.39 -7.91
C VAL A 226 -1.07 10.06 -7.34
N CYS A 227 0.08 10.06 -6.65
CA CYS A 227 0.70 8.81 -6.18
C CYS A 227 0.05 8.25 -4.91
N THR A 228 -0.83 8.99 -4.25
CA THR A 228 -1.53 8.49 -3.05
C THR A 228 -3.05 8.50 -3.25
N ALA A 229 -3.71 9.64 -3.37
CA ALA A 229 -5.17 9.68 -3.44
C ALA A 229 -5.73 8.99 -4.69
N PHE A 230 -5.28 9.37 -5.88
CA PHE A 230 -5.74 8.77 -7.14
C PHE A 230 -5.30 7.32 -7.30
N ALA A 231 -4.06 7.00 -6.89
CA ALA A 231 -3.53 5.64 -6.94
C ALA A 231 -4.36 4.66 -6.10
N TYR A 232 -4.90 5.07 -4.95
CA TYR A 232 -5.78 4.23 -4.15
C TYR A 232 -7.09 3.89 -4.89
N ILE A 233 -7.67 4.82 -5.66
CA ILE A 233 -8.87 4.52 -6.46
C ILE A 233 -8.54 3.43 -7.49
N LEU A 234 -7.41 3.61 -8.17
CA LEU A 234 -6.97 2.65 -9.19
C LEU A 234 -6.68 1.28 -8.57
N TYR A 235 -6.02 1.26 -7.42
CA TYR A 235 -5.74 0.05 -6.65
C TYR A 235 -7.01 -0.68 -6.22
N PHE A 236 -7.99 0.03 -5.66
CA PHE A 236 -9.24 -0.59 -5.21
C PHE A 236 -10.10 -1.09 -6.35
N ARG A 237 -10.11 -0.40 -7.49
CA ARG A 237 -10.76 -0.90 -8.72
C ARG A 237 -10.11 -2.19 -9.20
N LEU A 238 -8.78 -2.23 -9.25
CA LEU A 238 -8.06 -3.46 -9.60
C LEU A 238 -8.35 -4.58 -8.60
N LEU A 239 -8.38 -4.28 -7.30
CA LEU A 239 -8.70 -5.24 -6.26
C LEU A 239 -10.09 -5.86 -6.45
N ALA A 240 -11.09 -5.05 -6.83
CA ALA A 240 -12.45 -5.51 -7.13
C ALA A 240 -12.52 -6.31 -8.45
N ASP A 241 -11.84 -5.85 -9.50
CA ASP A 241 -11.96 -6.42 -10.85
C ASP A 241 -11.16 -7.72 -11.03
N ILE A 242 -9.94 -7.81 -10.48
CA ILE A 242 -9.02 -8.94 -10.71
C ILE A 242 -8.63 -9.70 -9.43
N GLY A 243 -9.09 -9.23 -8.27
CA GLY A 243 -8.87 -9.85 -6.96
C GLY A 243 -7.49 -9.55 -6.35
N PRO A 244 -7.31 -9.88 -5.06
CA PRO A 244 -6.16 -9.46 -4.28
C PRO A 244 -4.83 -10.05 -4.79
N VAL A 245 -4.79 -11.33 -5.12
CA VAL A 245 -3.54 -12.00 -5.55
C VAL A 245 -2.97 -11.39 -6.83
N ARG A 246 -3.85 -11.12 -7.82
CA ARG A 246 -3.42 -10.50 -9.08
C ARG A 246 -3.06 -9.03 -8.90
N THR A 247 -3.76 -8.30 -8.04
CA THR A 247 -3.44 -6.89 -7.75
C THR A 247 -2.08 -6.77 -7.05
N LEU A 248 -1.72 -7.69 -6.18
CA LEU A 248 -0.40 -7.72 -5.53
C LEU A 248 0.77 -7.86 -6.52
N THR A 249 0.53 -8.35 -7.75
CA THR A 249 1.61 -8.39 -8.75
C THR A 249 2.14 -7.01 -9.13
N VAL A 250 1.44 -5.93 -8.80
CA VAL A 250 1.94 -4.56 -8.96
C VAL A 250 3.30 -4.36 -8.28
N THR A 251 3.53 -5.01 -7.14
CA THR A 251 4.77 -4.88 -6.38
C THR A 251 6.01 -5.37 -7.13
N PHE A 252 5.85 -6.30 -8.09
CA PHE A 252 6.94 -6.73 -8.98
C PHE A 252 7.28 -5.70 -10.06
N ILE A 253 6.29 -4.87 -10.44
CA ILE A 253 6.40 -3.96 -11.56
C ILE A 253 6.86 -2.57 -11.09
N ILE A 254 6.68 -2.22 -9.82
CA ILE A 254 7.12 -0.94 -9.25
C ILE A 254 8.63 -0.70 -9.40
N PRO A 255 9.55 -1.64 -9.05
CA PRO A 255 10.97 -1.40 -9.13
C PRO A 255 11.50 -1.00 -10.52
N PRO A 256 11.14 -1.67 -11.62
CA PRO A 256 11.51 -1.22 -12.96
C PRO A 256 11.14 0.25 -13.23
N PHE A 257 9.96 0.68 -12.80
CA PHE A 257 9.56 2.09 -12.95
C PHE A 257 10.34 3.02 -12.03
N GLY A 258 10.61 2.63 -10.78
CA GLY A 258 11.44 3.44 -9.88
C GLY A 258 12.84 3.68 -10.44
N VAL A 259 13.48 2.64 -10.94
CA VAL A 259 14.80 2.75 -11.62
C VAL A 259 14.70 3.61 -12.88
N LEU A 260 13.67 3.39 -13.71
CA LEU A 260 13.45 4.15 -14.94
C LEU A 260 13.26 5.65 -14.67
N TRP A 261 12.40 6.00 -13.71
CA TRP A 261 12.14 7.39 -13.36
C TRP A 261 13.36 8.08 -12.77
N GLY A 262 14.13 7.40 -11.90
CA GLY A 262 15.40 7.93 -11.37
C GLY A 262 16.40 8.22 -12.48
N ALA A 263 16.57 7.29 -13.42
CA ALA A 263 17.47 7.48 -14.56
C ALA A 263 17.02 8.62 -15.50
N LEU A 264 15.71 8.67 -15.84
CA LEU A 264 15.19 9.65 -16.81
C LEU A 264 15.14 11.07 -16.27
N PHE A 265 14.75 11.27 -15.02
CA PHE A 265 14.47 12.60 -14.46
C PHE A 265 15.56 13.13 -13.56
N LEU A 266 16.34 12.25 -12.91
CA LEU A 266 17.41 12.64 -12.00
C LEU A 266 18.82 12.27 -12.52
N GLY A 267 18.93 11.61 -13.68
CA GLY A 267 20.22 11.16 -14.20
C GLY A 267 20.89 10.11 -13.32
N GLU A 268 20.11 9.36 -12.52
CA GLU A 268 20.66 8.31 -11.67
C GLU A 268 21.31 7.21 -12.54
N PRO A 269 22.53 6.74 -12.20
CA PRO A 269 23.22 5.75 -13.01
C PRO A 269 22.48 4.42 -13.00
N LEU A 270 22.36 3.81 -14.18
CA LEU A 270 21.88 2.45 -14.32
C LEU A 270 23.02 1.48 -14.01
N ASP A 271 22.83 0.63 -13.01
CA ASP A 271 23.83 -0.34 -12.58
C ASP A 271 23.27 -1.76 -12.63
N TRP A 272 24.11 -2.75 -12.94
CA TRP A 272 23.73 -4.15 -12.97
C TRP A 272 23.27 -4.67 -11.61
N ALA A 273 23.67 -4.04 -10.50
CA ALA A 273 23.19 -4.39 -9.17
C ALA A 273 21.67 -4.26 -9.04
N TYR A 274 21.03 -3.31 -9.75
CA TYR A 274 19.57 -3.23 -9.83
C TYR A 274 18.96 -4.47 -10.47
N ALA A 275 19.57 -4.98 -11.54
CA ALA A 275 19.09 -6.17 -12.23
C ALA A 275 19.27 -7.42 -11.35
N TYR A 276 20.44 -7.65 -10.79
CA TYR A 276 20.72 -8.84 -9.98
C TYR A 276 20.01 -8.82 -8.63
N GLY A 277 20.08 -7.71 -7.90
CA GLY A 277 19.38 -7.53 -6.63
C GLY A 277 17.86 -7.60 -6.79
N GLY A 278 17.35 -6.91 -7.80
CA GLY A 278 15.92 -6.92 -8.15
C GLY A 278 15.42 -8.31 -8.58
N ALA A 279 16.20 -9.07 -9.35
CA ALA A 279 15.86 -10.43 -9.75
C ALA A 279 15.75 -11.38 -8.54
N LEU A 280 16.70 -11.30 -7.59
CA LEU A 280 16.64 -12.10 -6.36
C LEU A 280 15.39 -11.77 -5.52
N ILE A 281 15.06 -10.49 -5.41
CA ILE A 281 13.85 -10.05 -4.69
C ILE A 281 12.59 -10.50 -5.45
N ALA A 282 12.58 -10.47 -6.78
CA ALA A 282 11.46 -10.96 -7.58
C ALA A 282 11.25 -12.47 -7.41
N VAL A 283 12.32 -13.28 -7.37
CA VAL A 283 12.25 -14.72 -7.07
C VAL A 283 11.74 -14.94 -5.65
N ALA A 284 12.24 -14.18 -4.68
CA ALA A 284 11.77 -14.21 -3.29
C ALA A 284 10.26 -13.99 -3.21
N LEU A 285 9.80 -12.95 -3.87
CA LEU A 285 8.38 -12.56 -3.90
C LEU A 285 7.52 -13.65 -4.57
N TRP A 286 7.99 -14.23 -5.67
CA TRP A 286 7.31 -15.34 -6.34
C TRP A 286 7.17 -16.57 -5.42
N LEU A 287 8.24 -16.96 -4.70
CA LEU A 287 8.22 -18.07 -3.75
C LEU A 287 7.24 -17.83 -2.59
N VAL A 288 7.21 -16.60 -2.08
CA VAL A 288 6.31 -16.21 -0.97
C VAL A 288 4.84 -16.22 -1.42
N LEU A 289 4.54 -15.67 -2.61
CA LEU A 289 3.15 -15.53 -3.09
C LEU A 289 2.57 -16.83 -3.67
N LYS A 290 3.40 -17.71 -4.26
CA LYS A 290 2.94 -18.99 -4.84
C LYS A 290 2.23 -19.88 -3.82
N GLN A 291 2.54 -19.75 -2.54
CA GLN A 291 1.98 -20.55 -1.43
C GLN A 291 0.96 -19.82 -0.58
N ALA A 292 0.54 -18.61 -0.94
CA ALA A 292 -0.62 -18.01 -0.28
C ALA A 292 -1.83 -18.91 -0.57
N PRO A 293 -2.49 -19.54 0.44
CA PRO A 293 -3.67 -20.31 0.19
C PRO A 293 -4.69 -19.42 -0.50
N ALA A 294 -5.33 -19.94 -1.55
CA ALA A 294 -6.51 -19.31 -2.09
C ALA A 294 -7.46 -19.09 -0.89
N THR A 295 -7.73 -17.84 -0.55
CA THR A 295 -8.72 -17.54 0.48
C THR A 295 -10.05 -18.06 -0.06
N THR A 296 -10.43 -19.26 0.33
CA THR A 296 -11.78 -19.77 0.13
C THR A 296 -12.66 -18.74 0.82
N ALA A 297 -13.40 -17.96 0.04
CA ALA A 297 -14.50 -17.19 0.57
C ALA A 297 -15.31 -18.18 1.42
N ALA A 298 -15.49 -17.88 2.70
CA ALA A 298 -16.35 -18.69 3.55
C ALA A 298 -17.68 -18.84 2.79
N PRO A 299 -18.20 -20.05 2.59
CA PRO A 299 -19.53 -20.20 2.01
C PRO A 299 -20.47 -19.35 2.86
N ALA A 300 -21.35 -18.61 2.17
CA ALA A 300 -22.45 -17.92 2.84
C ALA A 300 -23.12 -18.94 3.75
N PRO A 301 -23.48 -18.61 5.00
CA PRO A 301 -24.18 -19.53 5.86
C PRO A 301 -25.40 -20.02 5.08
N GLU A 302 -25.46 -21.31 4.78
CA GLU A 302 -26.67 -21.96 4.31
C GLU A 302 -27.72 -21.63 5.34
N ALA A 303 -28.80 -20.99 4.90
CA ALA A 303 -29.95 -20.78 5.70
C ALA A 303 -30.48 -22.20 6.06
N THR A 304 -30.14 -22.65 7.25
CA THR A 304 -30.71 -23.88 7.78
C THR A 304 -32.24 -23.65 7.91
N SER A 305 -33.02 -24.45 7.19
CA SER A 305 -34.47 -24.44 7.17
C SER A 305 -35.11 -24.85 8.49
N ASP A 306 -34.35 -24.90 9.58
CA ASP A 306 -34.77 -25.32 10.90
C ASP A 306 -34.81 -24.16 11.92
N ASP A 307 -35.24 -22.96 11.50
CA ASP A 307 -35.57 -21.90 12.44
C ASP A 307 -37.05 -22.08 12.90
N PRO A 308 -37.30 -22.56 14.12
CA PRO A 308 -38.66 -22.80 14.62
C PRO A 308 -39.48 -21.50 14.77
N ALA A 309 -38.88 -20.32 14.53
CA ALA A 309 -39.57 -19.03 14.59
C ALA A 309 -40.43 -18.73 13.35
N LEU A 310 -40.28 -19.48 12.23
CA LEU A 310 -41.04 -19.28 10.98
C LEU A 310 -42.23 -20.22 10.81
N ALA A 311 -42.53 -21.11 11.76
CA ALA A 311 -43.62 -22.09 11.70
C ALA A 311 -45.04 -21.50 11.90
N GLY A 312 -45.20 -20.18 11.97
CA GLY A 312 -46.46 -19.52 12.28
C GLY A 312 -47.00 -18.55 11.22
N ILE A 313 -46.43 -18.46 10.02
CA ILE A 313 -46.94 -17.55 8.98
C ILE A 313 -47.87 -18.35 8.04
N PRO A 314 -49.20 -18.07 8.00
CA PRO A 314 -50.10 -18.75 7.08
C PRO A 314 -49.77 -18.34 5.61
N GLU A 315 -49.71 -19.36 4.76
CA GLU A 315 -49.52 -19.21 3.30
C GLU A 315 -50.59 -18.27 2.69
N PRO A 316 -50.21 -17.31 1.85
CA PRO A 316 -51.20 -16.50 1.17
C PRO A 316 -52.01 -17.35 0.18
N ALA A 317 -53.33 -17.29 0.28
CA ALA A 317 -54.27 -18.02 -0.56
C ALA A 317 -53.98 -17.88 -2.06
N GLN A 318 -53.78 -18.99 -2.73
CA GLN A 318 -53.68 -19.06 -4.19
C GLN A 318 -55.04 -18.65 -4.81
N THR A 319 -55.08 -17.49 -5.42
CA THR A 319 -56.22 -17.08 -6.28
C THR A 319 -56.22 -17.97 -7.54
N ARG A 320 -57.20 -18.87 -7.60
CA ARG A 320 -57.54 -19.65 -8.78
C ARG A 320 -58.01 -18.68 -9.89
N SER A 321 -57.20 -18.57 -10.94
CA SER A 321 -57.66 -17.93 -12.19
C SER A 321 -58.71 -18.84 -12.85
N ALA A 322 -59.93 -18.39 -12.89
CA ALA A 322 -60.98 -19.03 -13.70
C ALA A 322 -60.68 -18.85 -15.16
N SER A 323 -60.53 -19.95 -15.88
CA SER A 323 -60.51 -19.95 -17.35
C SER A 323 -61.89 -19.68 -17.88
N CYS A 324 -62.06 -18.54 -18.52
CA CYS A 324 -63.28 -18.27 -19.33
C CYS A 324 -63.05 -18.94 -20.70
N ARG A 325 -63.80 -20.00 -21.00
CA ARG A 325 -64.07 -20.51 -22.36
C ARG A 325 -65.15 -19.65 -22.97
N SER A 326 -64.86 -19.08 -24.11
CA SER A 326 -65.87 -18.51 -25.01
C SER A 326 -66.21 -19.56 -26.06
N ASP A 327 -67.51 -19.82 -26.18
CA ASP A 327 -68.13 -20.34 -27.40
C ASP A 327 -68.13 -19.23 -28.48
#